data_318c8a5ef7c225448190d28638708abb
#
_entry.id   318c8a5ef7c225448190d28638708abb
#
_cell.length_a   1.000
_cell.length_b   1.000
_cell.length_c   1.000
_cell.angle_alpha   90.00
_cell.angle_beta   90.00
_cell.angle_gamma   90.00
#
_symmetry.space_group_name_H-M   'P 1'
#
loop_
_entity.id
_entity.type
_entity.pdbx_description
1 polymer ?
#
loop_
_entity_poly.entity_id
_entity_poly.type
_entity_poly.pdbx_seq_one_letter_code
_entity_poly.pdbx_strand_id
1 'polypeptide(L)'
;MTRKKVLCFVFRYDSHFLALKNIFEQIDVDSYDLFFCCLDNSLQEFVKKNLDEKIVVFYPDDFVCFFTFINIEFIFCSTGGKDLHEIVNTVRTKDTIIISCFPGIVLTSQIEAFISKSNSHYLLINSPKDIKTYKKICKIIGVPFNGILFGPPWIKNVNINAKRENSCLIVDQVNEPLTPIKRIEYARFLIRVIQKHPHMNFIFKTRNPLISPDSIVFDIKEYIERFDLKNITFSDDNIDSLISKVEYCITISSSVAIYCLANKIKVYLINGFNHTCNGQCYFSRSGLIVDYNKFNFKHIPRIKKKWMEENFYYSRDIQHKILNDILKMPPNVNVRTFGIKRSTLIILFLIFFNFFFSLGPKKIKTLKKI
;
A
#
# COMPACT_ATOMS: atom_id res chain seq x y z
N MET A 1 -35.73 17.79 -6.60
CA MET A 1 -34.45 17.34 -5.97
C MET A 1 -33.68 16.52 -6.99
N THR A 2 -32.50 16.95 -7.37
CA THR A 2 -31.61 16.14 -8.22
C THR A 2 -31.19 14.90 -7.42
N ARG A 3 -31.32 13.69 -8.01
CA ARG A 3 -30.90 12.44 -7.41
C ARG A 3 -29.38 12.53 -7.12
N LYS A 4 -28.96 12.19 -5.90
CA LYS A 4 -27.54 12.05 -5.56
C LYS A 4 -26.92 10.90 -6.35
N LYS A 5 -25.68 11.08 -6.80
CA LYS A 5 -24.90 9.99 -7.41
C LYS A 5 -24.45 9.00 -6.35
N VAL A 6 -24.38 7.73 -6.71
CA VAL A 6 -23.98 6.65 -5.81
C VAL A 6 -22.51 6.30 -6.02
N LEU A 7 -21.72 6.35 -4.95
CA LEU A 7 -20.31 5.94 -4.92
C LEU A 7 -20.12 4.72 -4.03
N CYS A 8 -19.38 3.73 -4.50
CA CYS A 8 -19.02 2.54 -3.74
C CYS A 8 -17.51 2.37 -3.59
N PHE A 9 -17.03 2.09 -2.37
CA PHE A 9 -15.62 1.85 -2.03
C PHE A 9 -15.41 0.37 -1.73
N VAL A 10 -14.68 -0.35 -2.60
CA VAL A 10 -14.51 -1.81 -2.50
C VAL A 10 -13.11 -2.17 -2.04
N PHE A 11 -13.01 -2.96 -0.98
CA PHE A 11 -11.76 -3.38 -0.36
C PHE A 11 -11.83 -4.81 0.20
N ARG A 12 -10.65 -5.43 0.47
CA ARG A 12 -10.52 -6.77 1.05
C ARG A 12 -9.68 -6.79 2.33
N TYR A 13 -8.70 -5.90 2.47
CA TYR A 13 -7.74 -5.86 3.57
C TYR A 13 -7.77 -4.50 4.28
N ASP A 14 -7.24 -4.43 5.48
CA ASP A 14 -7.10 -3.21 6.27
C ASP A 14 -6.36 -2.09 5.52
N SER A 15 -5.25 -2.42 4.87
CA SER A 15 -4.48 -1.47 4.05
C SER A 15 -5.26 -0.95 2.85
N HIS A 16 -6.10 -1.80 2.24
CA HIS A 16 -7.02 -1.43 1.18
C HIS A 16 -8.06 -0.43 1.65
N PHE A 17 -8.66 -0.72 2.82
CA PHE A 17 -9.62 0.17 3.47
C PHE A 17 -9.01 1.54 3.78
N LEU A 18 -7.81 1.58 4.41
CA LEU A 18 -7.15 2.82 4.77
C LEU A 18 -6.84 3.71 3.55
N ALA A 19 -6.43 3.11 2.44
CA ALA A 19 -6.21 3.85 1.20
C ALA A 19 -7.50 4.46 0.65
N LEU A 20 -8.60 3.71 0.66
CA LEU A 20 -9.91 4.19 0.20
C LEU A 20 -10.54 5.19 1.17
N LYS A 21 -10.36 5.02 2.48
CA LYS A 21 -10.81 5.99 3.48
C LYS A 21 -10.17 7.36 3.25
N ASN A 22 -8.88 7.41 2.95
CA ASN A 22 -8.21 8.68 2.63
C ASN A 22 -8.71 9.31 1.32
N ILE A 23 -9.15 8.53 0.34
CA ILE A 23 -9.84 9.04 -0.86
C ILE A 23 -11.22 9.56 -0.48
N PHE A 24 -11.99 8.78 0.27
CA PHE A 24 -13.32 9.15 0.76
C PHE A 24 -13.30 10.48 1.52
N GLU A 25 -12.35 10.68 2.43
CA GLU A 25 -12.20 11.92 3.21
C GLU A 25 -11.89 13.17 2.36
N GLN A 26 -11.68 13.01 1.05
CA GLN A 26 -11.46 14.09 0.09
C GLN A 26 -12.71 14.40 -0.78
N ILE A 27 -13.76 13.60 -0.65
CA ILE A 27 -14.98 13.74 -1.42
C ILE A 27 -16.02 14.49 -0.57
N ASP A 28 -16.78 15.39 -1.20
CA ASP A 28 -17.91 16.04 -0.55
C ASP A 28 -19.04 15.03 -0.32
N VAL A 29 -19.17 14.61 0.95
CA VAL A 29 -20.13 13.57 1.37
C VAL A 29 -21.60 13.99 1.16
N ASP A 30 -21.88 15.29 1.15
CA ASP A 30 -23.25 15.79 1.02
C ASP A 30 -23.77 15.69 -0.41
N SER A 31 -22.87 15.59 -1.39
CA SER A 31 -23.19 15.51 -2.81
C SER A 31 -23.44 14.08 -3.31
N TYR A 32 -23.16 13.06 -2.50
CA TYR A 32 -23.20 11.66 -2.92
C TYR A 32 -23.87 10.74 -1.88
N ASP A 33 -24.45 9.63 -2.36
CA ASP A 33 -24.81 8.49 -1.53
C ASP A 33 -23.61 7.53 -1.49
N LEU A 34 -23.05 7.28 -0.31
CA LEU A 34 -21.74 6.65 -0.12
C LEU A 34 -21.90 5.28 0.54
N PHE A 35 -21.26 4.28 -0.05
CA PHE A 35 -21.26 2.90 0.44
C PHE A 35 -19.83 2.34 0.50
N PHE A 36 -19.60 1.48 1.48
CA PHE A 36 -18.41 0.64 1.53
C PHE A 36 -18.79 -0.81 1.31
N CYS A 37 -17.98 -1.53 0.55
CA CYS A 37 -18.13 -2.95 0.31
C CYS A 37 -16.85 -3.66 0.77
N CYS A 38 -16.95 -4.41 1.85
CA CYS A 38 -15.87 -5.21 2.41
C CYS A 38 -15.98 -6.64 1.87
N LEU A 39 -14.93 -7.13 1.22
CA LEU A 39 -14.88 -8.48 0.65
C LEU A 39 -14.38 -9.54 1.64
N ASP A 40 -14.22 -9.20 2.93
CA ASP A 40 -13.74 -10.12 3.97
C ASP A 40 -14.45 -9.85 5.28
N ASN A 41 -15.24 -10.82 5.74
CA ASN A 41 -16.03 -10.73 6.97
C ASN A 41 -15.16 -10.57 8.24
N SER A 42 -13.90 -10.99 8.21
CA SER A 42 -12.98 -10.84 9.35
C SER A 42 -12.64 -9.39 9.70
N LEU A 43 -12.91 -8.45 8.78
CA LEU A 43 -12.65 -7.02 8.99
C LEU A 43 -13.78 -6.24 9.64
N GLN A 44 -14.92 -6.86 9.99
CA GLN A 44 -16.10 -6.14 10.48
C GLN A 44 -15.79 -5.22 11.66
N GLU A 45 -15.14 -5.73 12.68
CA GLU A 45 -14.77 -4.94 13.88
C GLU A 45 -13.80 -3.81 13.56
N PHE A 46 -12.83 -4.07 12.68
CA PHE A 46 -11.90 -3.06 12.23
C PHE A 46 -12.61 -1.92 11.47
N VAL A 47 -13.54 -2.26 10.59
CA VAL A 47 -14.30 -1.28 9.81
C VAL A 47 -15.20 -0.45 10.71
N LYS A 48 -15.95 -1.08 11.62
CA LYS A 48 -16.81 -0.38 12.61
C LYS A 48 -16.02 0.61 13.47
N LYS A 49 -14.82 0.24 13.91
CA LYS A 49 -13.94 1.14 14.69
C LYS A 49 -13.46 2.36 13.87
N ASN A 50 -13.43 2.27 12.56
CA ASN A 50 -12.77 3.25 11.69
C ASN A 50 -13.70 4.05 10.77
N LEU A 51 -14.98 3.71 10.68
CA LEU A 51 -15.99 4.45 9.92
C LEU A 51 -17.06 5.03 10.86
N ASP A 52 -17.67 6.13 10.41
CA ASP A 52 -18.88 6.67 11.05
C ASP A 52 -20.01 5.65 10.92
N GLU A 53 -20.82 5.45 11.99
CA GLU A 53 -21.93 4.53 12.04
C GLU A 53 -23.03 4.83 10.98
N LYS A 54 -23.05 6.06 10.46
CA LYS A 54 -24.00 6.48 9.40
C LYS A 54 -23.63 5.92 8.02
N ILE A 55 -22.41 5.40 7.85
CA ILE A 55 -21.96 4.86 6.57
C ILE A 55 -22.36 3.40 6.46
N VAL A 56 -23.10 3.07 5.41
CA VAL A 56 -23.55 1.69 5.15
C VAL A 56 -22.39 0.86 4.60
N VAL A 57 -22.17 -0.30 5.22
CA VAL A 57 -21.12 -1.26 4.81
C VAL A 57 -21.79 -2.58 4.43
N PHE A 58 -21.50 -3.06 3.22
CA PHE A 58 -21.93 -4.37 2.71
C PHE A 58 -20.79 -5.39 2.84
N TYR A 59 -21.18 -6.65 3.06
CA TYR A 59 -20.26 -7.77 3.22
C TYR A 59 -20.47 -8.83 2.12
N PRO A 60 -19.60 -9.85 1.98
CA PRO A 60 -19.59 -10.75 0.82
C PRO A 60 -20.90 -11.42 0.47
N ASP A 61 -21.71 -11.77 1.45
CA ASP A 61 -22.99 -12.45 1.22
C ASP A 61 -24.02 -11.57 0.49
N ASP A 62 -23.87 -10.24 0.62
CA ASP A 62 -24.73 -9.25 -0.01
C ASP A 62 -24.16 -8.68 -1.32
N PHE A 63 -22.90 -9.02 -1.65
CA PHE A 63 -22.12 -8.38 -2.70
C PHE A 63 -22.81 -8.44 -4.09
N VAL A 64 -23.22 -9.63 -4.53
CA VAL A 64 -23.85 -9.81 -5.85
C VAL A 64 -25.18 -9.09 -5.89
N CYS A 65 -25.99 -9.21 -4.83
CA CYS A 65 -27.29 -8.54 -4.72
C CYS A 65 -27.11 -7.02 -4.76
N PHE A 66 -26.18 -6.48 -4.00
CA PHE A 66 -25.89 -5.05 -3.95
C PHE A 66 -25.58 -4.47 -5.34
N PHE A 67 -24.61 -5.06 -6.06
CA PHE A 67 -24.24 -4.59 -7.40
C PHE A 67 -25.31 -4.84 -8.47
N THR A 68 -26.25 -5.75 -8.22
CA THR A 68 -27.37 -6.03 -9.14
C THR A 68 -28.47 -5.00 -9.00
N PHE A 69 -28.84 -4.63 -7.79
CA PHE A 69 -30.03 -3.82 -7.51
C PHE A 69 -29.76 -2.33 -7.38
N ILE A 70 -28.54 -1.92 -7.02
CA ILE A 70 -28.19 -0.50 -6.87
C ILE A 70 -27.50 0.00 -8.14
N ASN A 71 -27.97 1.14 -8.64
CA ASN A 71 -27.33 1.83 -9.76
C ASN A 71 -26.17 2.67 -9.21
N ILE A 72 -24.94 2.13 -9.32
CA ILE A 72 -23.71 2.75 -8.83
C ILE A 72 -23.05 3.49 -10.00
N GLU A 73 -22.83 4.79 -9.84
CA GLU A 73 -22.15 5.60 -10.85
C GLU A 73 -20.62 5.47 -10.78
N PHE A 74 -20.06 5.33 -9.56
CA PHE A 74 -18.61 5.22 -9.38
C PHE A 74 -18.25 4.12 -8.39
N ILE A 75 -17.24 3.31 -8.76
CA ILE A 75 -16.64 2.32 -7.87
C ILE A 75 -15.16 2.66 -7.69
N PHE A 76 -14.78 2.97 -6.45
CA PHE A 76 -13.38 3.06 -6.04
C PHE A 76 -12.92 1.70 -5.51
N CYS A 77 -11.88 1.12 -6.13
CA CYS A 77 -11.45 -0.24 -5.84
C CYS A 77 -9.95 -0.28 -5.52
N SER A 78 -9.59 -0.74 -4.35
CA SER A 78 -8.19 -0.98 -3.97
C SER A 78 -7.76 -2.44 -4.15
N THR A 79 -8.71 -3.37 -4.35
CA THR A 79 -8.41 -4.77 -4.65
C THR A 79 -7.86 -4.94 -6.08
N GLY A 80 -7.43 -6.14 -6.42
CA GLY A 80 -6.94 -6.50 -7.75
C GLY A 80 -7.26 -7.96 -8.07
N GLY A 81 -6.63 -8.50 -9.11
CA GLY A 81 -6.77 -9.91 -9.47
C GLY A 81 -8.21 -10.34 -9.73
N LYS A 82 -8.61 -11.45 -9.08
CA LYS A 82 -9.94 -12.05 -9.22
C LYS A 82 -11.05 -11.12 -8.77
N ASP A 83 -10.89 -10.46 -7.64
CA ASP A 83 -11.92 -9.57 -7.08
C ASP A 83 -12.29 -8.44 -8.05
N LEU A 84 -11.28 -7.73 -8.56
CA LEU A 84 -11.52 -6.65 -9.53
C LEU A 84 -12.16 -7.18 -10.82
N HIS A 85 -11.75 -8.37 -11.26
CA HIS A 85 -12.33 -8.99 -12.45
C HIS A 85 -13.81 -9.31 -12.25
N GLU A 86 -14.21 -9.84 -11.11
CA GLU A 86 -15.60 -10.11 -10.76
C GLU A 86 -16.42 -8.81 -10.70
N ILE A 87 -15.90 -7.76 -10.06
CA ILE A 87 -16.55 -6.45 -10.03
C ILE A 87 -16.78 -5.92 -11.45
N VAL A 88 -15.76 -5.91 -12.29
CA VAL A 88 -15.82 -5.43 -13.67
C VAL A 88 -16.90 -6.20 -14.46
N ASN A 89 -16.95 -7.53 -14.33
CA ASN A 89 -17.94 -8.34 -15.04
C ASN A 89 -19.38 -8.09 -14.56
N THR A 90 -19.56 -7.90 -13.24
CA THR A 90 -20.89 -7.66 -12.65
C THR A 90 -21.48 -6.32 -13.10
N VAL A 91 -20.64 -5.28 -13.28
CA VAL A 91 -21.12 -3.94 -13.67
C VAL A 91 -20.91 -3.62 -15.16
N ARG A 92 -20.44 -4.58 -15.95
CA ARG A 92 -20.05 -4.38 -17.35
C ARG A 92 -21.16 -3.80 -18.25
N THR A 93 -22.41 -4.08 -17.94
CA THR A 93 -23.57 -3.62 -18.71
C THR A 93 -24.15 -2.33 -18.16
N LYS A 94 -23.56 -1.74 -17.14
CA LYS A 94 -24.02 -0.53 -16.46
C LYS A 94 -23.10 0.64 -16.81
N ASP A 95 -23.66 1.83 -16.73
CA ASP A 95 -22.92 3.10 -16.86
C ASP A 95 -22.08 3.41 -15.60
N THR A 96 -21.32 2.41 -15.11
CA THR A 96 -20.53 2.50 -13.90
C THR A 96 -19.07 2.78 -14.22
N ILE A 97 -18.49 3.81 -13.63
CA ILE A 97 -17.06 4.13 -13.75
C ILE A 97 -16.28 3.43 -12.63
N ILE A 98 -15.30 2.61 -12.99
CA ILE A 98 -14.41 1.91 -12.04
C ILE A 98 -13.08 2.66 -11.96
N ILE A 99 -12.70 3.06 -10.75
CA ILE A 99 -11.44 3.72 -10.42
C ILE A 99 -10.64 2.79 -9.50
N SER A 100 -9.48 2.35 -9.95
CA SER A 100 -8.60 1.51 -9.13
C SER A 100 -7.45 2.32 -8.55
N CYS A 101 -6.96 1.89 -7.37
CA CYS A 101 -5.75 2.43 -6.75
C CYS A 101 -4.89 1.32 -6.14
N PHE A 102 -3.66 1.64 -5.78
CA PHE A 102 -2.78 0.74 -5.04
C PHE A 102 -2.81 1.10 -3.55
N PRO A 103 -2.99 0.14 -2.64
CA PRO A 103 -3.05 0.37 -1.19
C PRO A 103 -1.67 0.50 -0.53
N GLY A 104 -0.60 0.34 -1.29
CA GLY A 104 0.77 0.39 -0.83
C GLY A 104 1.76 0.63 -1.96
N ILE A 105 3.05 0.53 -1.68
CA ILE A 105 4.09 0.58 -2.72
C ILE A 105 3.92 -0.59 -3.69
N VAL A 106 4.17 -0.34 -4.97
CA VAL A 106 4.14 -1.38 -6.00
C VAL A 106 5.56 -1.84 -6.28
N LEU A 107 5.83 -3.12 -6.05
CA LEU A 107 7.13 -3.71 -6.29
C LEU A 107 7.29 -4.04 -7.78
N THR A 108 8.51 -3.97 -8.28
CA THR A 108 8.81 -4.31 -9.68
C THR A 108 8.48 -5.75 -10.05
N SER A 109 8.40 -6.65 -9.07
CA SER A 109 7.95 -8.03 -9.22
C SER A 109 6.44 -8.19 -9.32
N GLN A 110 5.66 -7.17 -8.98
CA GLN A 110 4.18 -7.21 -8.96
C GLN A 110 3.57 -6.63 -10.25
N ILE A 111 4.08 -7.05 -11.41
CA ILE A 111 3.57 -6.62 -12.72
C ILE A 111 2.10 -6.99 -12.89
N GLU A 112 1.69 -8.14 -12.36
CA GLU A 112 0.31 -8.62 -12.36
C GLU A 112 -0.67 -7.64 -11.68
N ALA A 113 -0.21 -6.87 -10.70
CA ALA A 113 -1.03 -5.85 -10.06
C ALA A 113 -1.40 -4.71 -11.02
N PHE A 114 -0.49 -4.32 -11.91
CA PHE A 114 -0.79 -3.37 -12.97
C PHE A 114 -1.72 -3.96 -14.03
N ILE A 115 -1.47 -5.22 -14.44
CA ILE A 115 -2.26 -5.90 -15.48
C ILE A 115 -3.70 -6.06 -15.01
N SER A 116 -3.93 -6.51 -13.78
CA SER A 116 -5.30 -6.68 -13.25
C SER A 116 -6.06 -5.36 -13.20
N LYS A 117 -5.39 -4.27 -12.80
CA LYS A 117 -6.00 -2.94 -12.70
C LYS A 117 -6.14 -2.20 -14.05
N SER A 118 -5.54 -2.72 -15.12
CA SER A 118 -5.78 -2.18 -16.47
C SER A 118 -7.21 -2.37 -16.98
N ASN A 119 -7.99 -3.23 -16.30
CA ASN A 119 -9.42 -3.42 -16.56
C ASN A 119 -10.33 -2.33 -15.96
N SER A 120 -9.80 -1.42 -15.17
CA SER A 120 -10.55 -0.26 -14.66
C SER A 120 -10.60 0.88 -15.68
N HIS A 121 -11.55 1.81 -15.51
CA HIS A 121 -11.63 3.03 -16.35
C HIS A 121 -10.44 3.95 -16.06
N TYR A 122 -10.10 4.11 -14.80
CA TYR A 122 -8.97 4.90 -14.32
C TYR A 122 -8.15 4.12 -13.31
N LEU A 123 -6.82 4.22 -13.43
CA LEU A 123 -5.88 3.70 -12.45
C LEU A 123 -5.13 4.86 -11.80
N LEU A 124 -5.38 5.08 -10.50
CA LEU A 124 -4.66 6.04 -9.68
C LEU A 124 -3.28 5.49 -9.35
N ILE A 125 -2.23 6.13 -9.82
CA ILE A 125 -0.84 5.65 -9.76
C ILE A 125 -0.04 6.46 -8.76
N ASN A 126 0.80 5.77 -7.97
CA ASN A 126 1.49 6.32 -6.82
C ASN A 126 2.68 7.23 -7.16
N SER A 127 3.41 6.96 -8.25
CA SER A 127 4.67 7.64 -8.53
C SER A 127 4.95 7.84 -10.03
N PRO A 128 5.81 8.80 -10.39
CA PRO A 128 6.26 8.98 -11.77
C PRO A 128 6.94 7.73 -12.36
N LYS A 129 7.66 6.94 -11.54
CA LYS A 129 8.25 5.66 -11.94
C LYS A 129 7.19 4.63 -12.29
N ASP A 130 6.13 4.54 -11.47
CA ASP A 130 5.02 3.62 -11.71
C ASP A 130 4.25 3.99 -12.99
N ILE A 131 4.05 5.29 -13.28
CA ILE A 131 3.51 5.78 -14.57
C ILE A 131 4.33 5.25 -15.73
N LYS A 132 5.67 5.40 -15.67
CA LYS A 132 6.56 4.92 -16.75
C LYS A 132 6.48 3.41 -16.92
N THR A 133 6.44 2.68 -15.80
CA THR A 133 6.31 1.22 -15.76
C THR A 133 4.98 0.79 -16.39
N TYR A 134 3.89 1.38 -15.95
CA TYR A 134 2.56 1.05 -16.42
C TYR A 134 2.35 1.36 -17.91
N LYS A 135 2.86 2.50 -18.41
CA LYS A 135 2.84 2.81 -19.84
C LYS A 135 3.53 1.72 -20.68
N LYS A 136 4.67 1.18 -20.22
CA LYS A 136 5.35 0.07 -20.89
C LYS A 136 4.51 -1.19 -20.87
N ILE A 137 3.90 -1.52 -19.72
CA ILE A 137 3.02 -2.69 -19.58
C ILE A 137 1.84 -2.56 -20.55
N CYS A 138 1.12 -1.44 -20.54
CA CYS A 138 0.00 -1.20 -21.48
C CYS A 138 0.40 -1.39 -22.95
N LYS A 139 1.57 -0.88 -23.34
CA LYS A 139 2.11 -1.07 -24.69
C LYS A 139 2.35 -2.55 -25.02
N ILE A 140 2.91 -3.33 -24.06
CA ILE A 140 3.21 -4.76 -24.25
C ILE A 140 1.93 -5.59 -24.38
N ILE A 141 0.94 -5.32 -23.52
CA ILE A 141 -0.32 -6.08 -23.51
C ILE A 141 -1.35 -5.56 -24.52
N GLY A 142 -1.05 -4.46 -25.22
CA GLY A 142 -1.92 -3.89 -26.27
C GLY A 142 -3.18 -3.23 -25.73
N VAL A 143 -3.12 -2.59 -24.55
CA VAL A 143 -4.27 -1.88 -23.97
C VAL A 143 -4.06 -0.38 -23.94
N PRO A 144 -5.13 0.44 -23.99
CA PRO A 144 -5.04 1.86 -23.77
C PRO A 144 -4.47 2.19 -22.38
N PHE A 145 -3.68 3.24 -22.31
CA PHE A 145 -3.19 3.74 -21.03
C PHE A 145 -4.29 4.56 -20.33
N ASN A 146 -4.69 4.13 -19.13
CA ASN A 146 -5.72 4.75 -18.30
C ASN A 146 -5.18 5.24 -16.93
N GLY A 147 -3.85 5.38 -16.81
CA GLY A 147 -3.19 5.76 -15.55
C GLY A 147 -3.17 7.26 -15.32
N ILE A 148 -3.48 7.66 -14.09
CA ILE A 148 -3.41 9.05 -13.60
C ILE A 148 -2.39 9.12 -12.48
N LEU A 149 -1.43 10.04 -12.55
CA LEU A 149 -0.49 10.27 -11.45
C LEU A 149 -1.22 10.95 -10.30
N PHE A 150 -1.58 10.18 -9.29
CA PHE A 150 -2.35 10.60 -8.14
C PHE A 150 -1.50 10.77 -6.88
N GLY A 151 -0.47 9.94 -6.76
CA GLY A 151 0.28 9.77 -5.53
C GLY A 151 -0.28 8.67 -4.63
N PRO A 152 0.41 8.33 -3.53
CA PRO A 152 0.00 7.29 -2.60
C PRO A 152 -1.32 7.65 -1.90
N PRO A 153 -2.42 6.92 -2.12
CA PRO A 153 -3.72 7.25 -1.53
C PRO A 153 -3.76 7.01 0.00
N TRP A 154 -2.86 6.19 0.55
CA TRP A 154 -2.78 5.93 2.00
C TRP A 154 -2.04 7.02 2.78
N ILE A 155 -1.49 8.04 2.12
CA ILE A 155 -0.77 9.13 2.78
C ILE A 155 -1.71 10.31 3.01
N LYS A 156 -1.65 10.88 4.20
CA LYS A 156 -2.20 12.19 4.52
C LYS A 156 -1.21 13.03 5.31
N ASN A 157 -1.37 14.35 5.24
CA ASN A 157 -0.63 15.24 6.11
C ASN A 157 -1.19 15.10 7.53
N VAL A 158 -0.35 14.69 8.44
CA VAL A 158 -0.70 14.63 9.86
C VAL A 158 -0.36 15.98 10.48
N ASN A 159 -1.30 16.54 11.23
CA ASN A 159 -1.06 17.78 11.95
C ASN A 159 -0.03 17.54 13.07
N ILE A 160 1.11 18.21 12.95
CA ILE A 160 2.24 18.04 13.88
C ILE A 160 2.18 19.17 14.89
N ASN A 161 1.26 19.07 15.85
CA ASN A 161 1.12 20.06 16.93
C ASN A 161 1.95 19.71 18.17
N ALA A 162 2.56 18.51 18.24
CA ALA A 162 3.30 18.04 19.41
C ALA A 162 4.81 18.04 19.18
N LYS A 163 5.56 18.32 20.22
CA LYS A 163 7.00 18.17 20.25
C LYS A 163 7.36 16.68 20.09
N ARG A 164 7.99 16.33 18.97
CA ARG A 164 8.37 14.95 18.61
C ARG A 164 9.73 14.51 19.19
N GLU A 165 10.15 15.07 20.28
CA GLU A 165 11.50 14.85 20.79
C GLU A 165 11.71 13.43 21.30
N ASN A 166 12.86 12.87 20.92
CA ASN A 166 13.35 11.59 21.43
C ASN A 166 12.38 10.41 21.30
N SER A 167 11.63 10.32 20.21
CA SER A 167 10.65 9.26 20.01
C SER A 167 10.87 8.53 18.68
N CYS A 168 10.75 7.20 18.69
CA CYS A 168 11.00 6.34 17.55
C CYS A 168 9.87 5.33 17.34
N LEU A 169 9.29 5.33 16.15
CA LEU A 169 8.34 4.31 15.71
C LEU A 169 9.09 3.11 15.13
N ILE A 170 8.84 1.93 15.65
CA ILE A 170 9.29 0.66 15.09
C ILE A 170 8.11 0.02 14.38
N VAL A 171 8.26 -0.25 13.08
CA VAL A 171 7.21 -0.88 12.26
C VAL A 171 7.66 -2.27 11.85
N ASP A 172 7.05 -3.28 12.44
CA ASP A 172 7.27 -4.68 12.06
C ASP A 172 6.51 -5.05 10.79
N GLN A 173 7.00 -6.08 10.11
CA GLN A 173 6.40 -6.63 8.90
C GLN A 173 6.27 -8.15 9.05
N VAL A 174 5.11 -8.71 8.67
CA VAL A 174 4.83 -10.14 8.83
C VAL A 174 5.83 -10.99 8.06
N ASN A 175 6.14 -10.60 6.83
CA ASN A 175 6.97 -11.37 5.89
C ASN A 175 8.43 -10.90 5.81
N GLU A 176 8.85 -9.96 6.66
CA GLU A 176 10.24 -9.49 6.68
C GLU A 176 10.69 -9.20 8.12
N PRO A 177 11.74 -9.86 8.58
CA PRO A 177 12.52 -10.94 7.94
C PRO A 177 11.69 -12.21 7.71
N LEU A 178 11.97 -12.94 6.63
CA LEU A 178 11.16 -14.09 6.20
C LEU A 178 11.31 -15.33 7.10
N THR A 179 12.49 -15.52 7.73
CA THR A 179 12.76 -16.74 8.51
C THR A 179 12.75 -16.47 10.01
N PRO A 180 12.36 -17.44 10.88
CA PRO A 180 12.36 -17.29 12.32
C PRO A 180 13.72 -16.85 12.87
N ILE A 181 14.80 -17.42 12.36
CA ILE A 181 16.17 -17.07 12.79
C ILE A 181 16.45 -15.60 12.53
N LYS A 182 16.11 -15.10 11.34
CA LYS A 182 16.33 -13.68 11.00
C LYS A 182 15.41 -12.74 11.76
N ARG A 183 14.20 -13.19 12.11
CA ARG A 183 13.30 -12.43 12.99
C ARG A 183 13.86 -12.32 14.40
N ILE A 184 14.45 -13.39 14.95
CA ILE A 184 15.15 -13.37 16.24
C ILE A 184 16.36 -12.42 16.19
N GLU A 185 17.17 -12.47 15.14
CA GLU A 185 18.30 -11.56 14.96
C GLU A 185 17.85 -10.09 14.90
N TYR A 186 16.76 -9.80 14.19
CA TYR A 186 16.18 -8.47 14.12
C TYR A 186 15.63 -8.03 15.48
N ALA A 187 14.92 -8.88 16.20
CA ALA A 187 14.45 -8.59 17.54
C ALA A 187 15.61 -8.28 18.52
N ARG A 188 16.69 -9.07 18.47
CA ARG A 188 17.91 -8.81 19.24
C ARG A 188 18.59 -7.49 18.89
N PHE A 189 18.56 -7.13 17.62
CA PHE A 189 19.05 -5.80 17.18
C PHE A 189 18.17 -4.70 17.79
N LEU A 190 16.84 -4.80 17.72
CA LEU A 190 15.94 -3.82 18.30
C LEU A 190 16.15 -3.68 19.82
N ILE A 191 16.26 -4.79 20.55
CA ILE A 191 16.54 -4.78 21.99
C ILE A 191 17.83 -4.01 22.30
N ARG A 192 18.91 -4.29 21.59
CA ARG A 192 20.18 -3.55 21.76
C ARG A 192 20.02 -2.05 21.48
N VAL A 193 19.26 -1.68 20.45
CA VAL A 193 18.99 -0.28 20.11
C VAL A 193 18.22 0.39 21.26
N ILE A 194 17.17 -0.22 21.77
CA ILE A 194 16.32 0.31 22.85
C ILE A 194 17.14 0.48 24.14
N GLN A 195 17.92 -0.53 24.52
CA GLN A 195 18.78 -0.49 25.72
C GLN A 195 19.87 0.59 25.63
N LYS A 196 20.45 0.79 24.42
CA LYS A 196 21.48 1.79 24.20
C LYS A 196 20.97 3.24 24.26
N HIS A 197 19.66 3.42 24.12
CA HIS A 197 19.01 4.75 24.07
C HIS A 197 17.90 4.89 25.14
N PRO A 198 18.25 4.83 26.47
CA PRO A 198 17.27 4.82 27.56
C PRO A 198 16.43 6.12 27.66
N HIS A 199 16.91 7.22 27.08
CA HIS A 199 16.21 8.51 27.08
C HIS A 199 15.28 8.69 25.85
N MET A 200 15.22 7.70 24.97
CA MET A 200 14.34 7.71 23.80
C MET A 200 13.12 6.85 24.06
N ASN A 201 11.93 7.32 23.70
CA ASN A 201 10.70 6.58 23.76
C ASN A 201 10.49 5.79 22.48
N PHE A 202 10.38 4.47 22.55
CA PHE A 202 10.10 3.61 21.43
C PHE A 202 8.62 3.22 21.41
N ILE A 203 7.99 3.31 20.25
CA ILE A 203 6.64 2.82 20.01
C ILE A 203 6.73 1.69 18.99
N PHE A 204 6.42 0.47 19.40
CA PHE A 204 6.38 -0.68 18.52
C PHE A 204 4.96 -0.83 17.98
N LYS A 205 4.79 -0.58 16.67
CA LYS A 205 3.50 -0.77 15.99
C LYS A 205 3.25 -2.24 15.81
N THR A 206 2.29 -2.76 16.56
CA THR A 206 1.83 -4.14 16.42
C THR A 206 0.87 -4.26 15.23
N ARG A 207 0.87 -5.43 14.60
CA ARG A 207 -0.20 -5.81 13.69
C ARG A 207 -1.23 -6.64 14.44
N ASN A 208 -2.50 -6.48 14.10
CA ASN A 208 -3.52 -7.37 14.60
C ASN A 208 -3.37 -8.73 13.87
N PRO A 209 -3.04 -9.82 14.57
CA PRO A 209 -2.86 -11.14 13.94
C PRO A 209 -4.14 -11.66 13.29
N LEU A 210 -5.32 -11.22 13.74
CA LEU A 210 -6.61 -11.59 13.15
C LEU A 210 -6.84 -10.99 11.76
N ILE A 211 -6.11 -9.93 11.41
CA ILE A 211 -6.27 -9.19 10.15
C ILE A 211 -5.22 -9.62 9.10
N SER A 212 -4.19 -10.36 9.50
CA SER A 212 -3.16 -10.86 8.59
C SER A 212 -3.36 -12.35 8.36
N PRO A 213 -3.78 -12.79 7.15
CA PRO A 213 -3.92 -14.20 6.82
C PRO A 213 -2.58 -14.94 6.75
N ASP A 214 -1.47 -14.22 6.70
CA ASP A 214 -0.14 -14.81 6.69
C ASP A 214 0.24 -15.22 8.12
N SER A 215 0.42 -16.50 8.34
CA SER A 215 0.88 -17.04 9.62
C SER A 215 2.15 -16.33 10.06
N ILE A 216 2.10 -15.65 11.21
CA ILE A 216 3.29 -15.05 11.81
C ILE A 216 4.23 -16.19 12.20
N VAL A 217 5.30 -16.34 11.45
CA VAL A 217 6.29 -17.40 11.65
C VAL A 217 7.02 -17.23 12.99
N PHE A 218 7.09 -16.01 13.51
CA PHE A 218 7.70 -15.67 14.81
C PHE A 218 7.27 -14.28 15.23
N ASP A 219 6.69 -14.13 16.42
CA ASP A 219 6.26 -12.84 16.95
C ASP A 219 7.43 -12.10 17.62
N ILE A 220 7.83 -11.00 16.98
CA ILE A 220 8.90 -10.12 17.48
C ILE A 220 8.45 -9.40 18.75
N LYS A 221 7.16 -9.02 18.87
CA LYS A 221 6.60 -8.37 20.05
C LYS A 221 6.76 -9.27 21.28
N GLU A 222 6.24 -10.51 21.21
CA GLU A 222 6.35 -11.48 22.31
C GLU A 222 7.79 -11.74 22.72
N TYR A 223 8.73 -11.74 21.77
CA TYR A 223 10.14 -11.91 22.07
C TYR A 223 10.71 -10.70 22.81
N ILE A 224 10.38 -9.47 22.41
CA ILE A 224 10.87 -8.25 23.05
C ILE A 224 10.27 -8.07 24.45
N GLU A 225 8.99 -8.42 24.64
CA GLU A 225 8.30 -8.33 25.96
C GLU A 225 8.97 -9.13 27.08
N ARG A 226 9.78 -10.16 26.75
CA ARG A 226 10.55 -10.94 27.73
C ARG A 226 11.72 -10.15 28.36
N PHE A 227 12.03 -8.98 27.78
CA PHE A 227 13.17 -8.15 28.23
C PHE A 227 12.66 -6.89 28.90
N ASP A 228 12.33 -6.84 30.12
CA ASP A 228 11.81 -5.71 30.92
C ASP A 228 12.34 -4.30 30.50
N LEU A 229 12.06 -3.90 29.25
CA LEU A 229 12.50 -2.62 28.69
C LEU A 229 11.51 -1.53 29.09
N LYS A 230 11.97 -0.50 29.81
CA LYS A 230 11.10 0.55 30.36
C LYS A 230 10.72 1.66 29.38
N ASN A 231 11.43 1.76 28.26
CA ASN A 231 11.30 2.84 27.29
C ASN A 231 10.69 2.38 25.96
N ILE A 232 9.90 1.30 25.97
CA ILE A 232 9.14 0.83 24.83
C ILE A 232 7.66 0.67 25.21
N THR A 233 6.78 1.05 24.29
CA THR A 233 5.32 0.77 24.35
C THR A 233 4.89 0.04 23.11
N PHE A 234 3.96 -0.91 23.25
CA PHE A 234 3.36 -1.62 22.12
C PHE A 234 2.00 -1.00 21.84
N SER A 235 1.75 -0.65 20.58
CA SER A 235 0.51 0.02 20.19
C SER A 235 -0.06 -0.58 18.90
N ASP A 236 -1.38 -0.78 18.91
CA ASP A 236 -2.19 -1.12 17.75
C ASP A 236 -2.88 0.12 17.12
N ASP A 237 -2.63 1.31 17.69
CA ASP A 237 -3.19 2.57 17.22
C ASP A 237 -3.01 2.77 15.71
N ASN A 238 -3.90 3.57 15.13
CA ASN A 238 -3.78 3.97 13.73
C ASN A 238 -2.43 4.65 13.48
N ILE A 239 -1.83 4.35 12.34
CA ILE A 239 -0.53 4.88 11.93
C ILE A 239 -0.50 6.42 11.94
N ASP A 240 -1.62 7.08 11.64
CA ASP A 240 -1.73 8.55 11.63
C ASP A 240 -1.48 9.14 13.01
N SER A 241 -2.05 8.53 14.06
CA SER A 241 -1.86 8.97 15.45
C SER A 241 -0.44 8.73 15.93
N LEU A 242 0.20 7.63 15.48
CA LEU A 242 1.57 7.31 15.84
C LEU A 242 2.58 8.23 15.17
N ILE A 243 2.39 8.53 13.88
CA ILE A 243 3.25 9.44 13.10
C ILE A 243 3.27 10.84 13.70
N SER A 244 2.17 11.31 14.29
CA SER A 244 2.12 12.62 14.94
C SER A 244 3.05 12.72 16.16
N LYS A 245 3.37 11.59 16.79
CA LYS A 245 4.09 11.50 18.08
C LYS A 245 5.59 11.24 17.94
N VAL A 246 6.10 10.87 16.74
CA VAL A 246 7.46 10.34 16.61
C VAL A 246 8.35 11.19 15.71
N GLU A 247 9.65 11.20 16.03
CA GLU A 247 10.70 11.88 15.27
C GLU A 247 11.43 10.94 14.31
N TYR A 248 11.53 9.67 14.68
CA TYR A 248 12.25 8.64 13.93
C TYR A 248 11.34 7.47 13.59
N CYS A 249 11.68 6.76 12.51
CA CYS A 249 11.03 5.50 12.15
C CYS A 249 12.09 4.47 11.77
N ILE A 250 11.98 3.27 12.33
CA ILE A 250 12.79 2.09 12.01
C ILE A 250 11.87 1.04 11.40
N THR A 251 12.23 0.56 10.21
CA THR A 251 11.57 -0.58 9.55
C THR A 251 12.54 -1.25 8.58
N ILE A 252 12.14 -2.38 7.99
CA ILE A 252 12.96 -3.06 6.97
C ILE A 252 12.60 -2.53 5.57
N SER A 253 11.31 -2.59 5.18
CA SER A 253 10.88 -2.21 3.82
C SER A 253 9.39 -1.78 3.75
N SER A 254 8.80 -1.42 4.88
CA SER A 254 7.39 -1.05 4.96
C SER A 254 7.03 0.19 4.11
N SER A 255 5.84 0.19 3.51
CA SER A 255 5.25 1.38 2.87
C SER A 255 5.05 2.55 3.85
N VAL A 256 5.00 2.27 5.15
CA VAL A 256 4.98 3.30 6.21
C VAL A 256 6.21 4.21 6.14
N ALA A 257 7.35 3.73 5.61
CA ALA A 257 8.52 4.57 5.38
C ALA A 257 8.20 5.77 4.46
N ILE A 258 7.41 5.55 3.40
CA ILE A 258 6.96 6.63 2.50
C ILE A 258 6.05 7.61 3.25
N TYR A 259 5.15 7.08 4.10
CA TYR A 259 4.28 7.91 4.92
C TYR A 259 5.09 8.78 5.91
N CYS A 260 6.09 8.19 6.56
CA CYS A 260 7.01 8.90 7.44
C CYS A 260 7.75 10.03 6.71
N LEU A 261 8.26 9.76 5.49
CA LEU A 261 8.94 10.75 4.66
C LEU A 261 8.02 11.92 4.28
N ALA A 262 6.77 11.64 3.91
CA ALA A 262 5.77 12.66 3.61
C ALA A 262 5.54 13.60 4.80
N ASN A 263 5.64 13.07 6.02
CA ASN A 263 5.46 13.79 7.27
C ASN A 263 6.79 14.23 7.93
N LYS A 264 7.89 14.30 7.16
CA LYS A 264 9.20 14.80 7.59
C LYS A 264 9.82 14.02 8.77
N ILE A 265 9.45 12.75 8.96
CA ILE A 265 10.04 11.85 9.95
C ILE A 265 11.34 11.27 9.39
N LYS A 266 12.35 11.16 10.24
CA LYS A 266 13.65 10.59 9.90
C LYS A 266 13.54 9.06 9.82
N VAL A 267 13.76 8.50 8.63
CA VAL A 267 13.54 7.07 8.35
C VAL A 267 14.84 6.31 8.26
N TYR A 268 14.90 5.17 8.93
CA TYR A 268 15.95 4.17 8.84
C TYR A 268 15.39 2.86 8.31
N LEU A 269 15.86 2.43 7.13
CA LEU A 269 15.56 1.14 6.56
C LEU A 269 16.68 0.17 6.89
N ILE A 270 16.43 -0.76 7.80
CA ILE A 270 17.47 -1.63 8.34
C ILE A 270 17.72 -2.80 7.40
N ASN A 271 18.97 -2.94 6.96
CA ASN A 271 19.44 -4.06 6.13
C ASN A 271 20.25 -5.06 6.97
N GLY A 272 20.36 -6.29 6.44
CA GLY A 272 21.14 -7.39 7.03
C GLY A 272 20.31 -8.55 7.56
N PHE A 273 18.98 -8.41 7.63
CA PHE A 273 18.09 -9.45 8.14
C PHE A 273 17.29 -10.14 7.07
N ASN A 274 17.17 -9.54 5.89
CA ASN A 274 16.32 -10.03 4.86
C ASN A 274 17.12 -10.62 3.69
N HIS A 275 16.51 -11.57 2.99
CA HIS A 275 17.08 -12.23 1.84
C HIS A 275 16.19 -12.16 0.61
N THR A 276 14.98 -11.61 0.74
CA THR A 276 14.11 -11.38 -0.40
C THR A 276 14.35 -9.98 -0.92
N CYS A 277 14.78 -9.86 -2.16
CA CYS A 277 15.10 -8.56 -2.76
C CYS A 277 13.89 -7.61 -2.89
N ASN A 278 12.66 -8.10 -2.67
CA ASN A 278 11.47 -7.39 -3.14
C ASN A 278 11.23 -6.02 -2.49
N GLY A 279 11.07 -5.97 -1.18
CA GLY A 279 10.76 -4.70 -0.50
C GLY A 279 11.95 -3.73 -0.47
N GLN A 280 13.14 -4.22 -0.15
CA GLN A 280 14.34 -3.37 -0.15
C GLN A 280 14.78 -2.94 -1.55
N CYS A 281 14.48 -3.71 -2.60
CA CYS A 281 14.74 -3.30 -3.99
C CYS A 281 14.01 -2.01 -4.36
N TYR A 282 12.79 -1.79 -3.84
CA TYR A 282 12.09 -0.51 -4.03
C TYR A 282 12.92 0.66 -3.50
N PHE A 283 13.53 0.51 -2.33
CA PHE A 283 14.33 1.55 -1.67
C PHE A 283 15.82 1.52 -2.02
N SER A 284 16.27 0.62 -2.90
CA SER A 284 17.70 0.33 -3.14
C SER A 284 18.57 1.54 -3.51
N ARG A 285 18.02 2.59 -4.04
CA ARG A 285 18.76 3.81 -4.40
C ARG A 285 18.30 5.04 -3.62
N SER A 286 17.51 4.85 -2.57
CA SER A 286 16.93 5.95 -1.79
C SER A 286 17.95 6.71 -0.95
N GLY A 287 19.00 6.03 -0.49
CA GLY A 287 19.93 6.54 0.52
C GLY A 287 19.46 6.31 1.97
N LEU A 288 18.31 5.65 2.17
CA LEU A 288 17.71 5.41 3.49
C LEU A 288 18.14 4.08 4.11
N ILE A 289 18.74 3.18 3.32
CA ILE A 289 19.13 1.84 3.76
C ILE A 289 20.39 1.93 4.60
N VAL A 290 20.34 1.38 5.82
CA VAL A 290 21.42 1.34 6.80
C VAL A 290 21.70 -0.10 7.20
N ASP A 291 22.95 -0.52 7.15
CA ASP A 291 23.37 -1.81 7.68
C ASP A 291 23.17 -1.82 9.21
N TYR A 292 22.59 -2.89 9.75
CA TYR A 292 22.26 -2.97 11.18
C TYR A 292 23.49 -2.86 12.08
N ASN A 293 24.69 -3.26 11.62
CA ASN A 293 25.93 -3.13 12.37
C ASN A 293 26.44 -1.69 12.43
N LYS A 294 26.02 -0.84 11.48
CA LYS A 294 26.40 0.57 11.37
C LYS A 294 25.31 1.52 11.85
N PHE A 295 24.19 0.98 12.35
CA PHE A 295 23.08 1.78 12.80
C PHE A 295 23.44 2.70 13.97
N ASN A 296 23.14 4.00 13.81
CA ASN A 296 23.32 5.01 14.85
C ASN A 296 22.38 6.19 14.58
N PHE A 297 21.60 6.64 15.57
CA PHE A 297 20.72 7.81 15.44
C PHE A 297 21.47 9.13 15.16
N LYS A 298 22.77 9.22 15.47
CA LYS A 298 23.59 10.40 15.14
C LYS A 298 23.79 10.55 13.62
N HIS A 299 23.69 9.48 12.85
CA HIS A 299 23.88 9.47 11.40
C HIS A 299 22.53 9.29 10.71
N ILE A 300 21.83 10.41 10.48
CA ILE A 300 20.53 10.40 9.81
C ILE A 300 20.72 10.12 8.31
N PRO A 301 20.13 9.05 7.77
CA PRO A 301 20.18 8.77 6.35
C PRO A 301 19.60 9.92 5.53
N ARG A 302 20.26 10.30 4.45
CA ARG A 302 19.80 11.38 3.57
C ARG A 302 19.16 10.78 2.33
N ILE A 303 17.89 11.11 2.13
CA ILE A 303 17.19 10.69 0.92
C ILE A 303 17.79 11.33 -0.32
N LYS A 304 18.03 10.53 -1.36
CA LYS A 304 18.56 11.01 -2.63
C LYS A 304 17.46 11.70 -3.44
N LYS A 305 17.72 12.95 -3.87
CA LYS A 305 16.76 13.78 -4.62
C LYS A 305 16.20 13.05 -5.84
N LYS A 306 17.04 12.42 -6.66
CA LYS A 306 16.63 11.67 -7.84
C LYS A 306 15.65 10.54 -7.50
N TRP A 307 15.91 9.78 -6.42
CA TRP A 307 15.02 8.71 -5.98
C TRP A 307 13.67 9.28 -5.54
N MET A 308 13.69 10.39 -4.81
CA MET A 308 12.48 11.07 -4.36
C MET A 308 11.61 11.52 -5.55
N GLU A 309 12.19 12.18 -6.55
CA GLU A 309 11.51 12.64 -7.75
C GLU A 309 10.89 11.49 -8.58
N GLU A 310 11.52 10.33 -8.58
CA GLU A 310 11.05 9.16 -9.33
C GLU A 310 9.97 8.35 -8.58
N ASN A 311 10.11 8.18 -7.27
CA ASN A 311 9.33 7.22 -6.49
C ASN A 311 8.32 7.86 -5.53
N PHE A 312 8.34 9.20 -5.38
CA PHE A 312 7.45 9.90 -4.47
C PHE A 312 6.76 11.06 -5.20
N TYR A 313 5.44 11.11 -5.06
CA TYR A 313 4.61 12.20 -5.54
C TYR A 313 3.44 12.34 -4.58
N TYR A 314 3.33 13.48 -3.92
CA TYR A 314 2.24 13.72 -3.00
C TYR A 314 1.87 15.19 -2.96
N SER A 315 0.60 15.47 -3.27
CA SER A 315 -0.03 16.78 -3.12
C SER A 315 -1.52 16.58 -2.91
N ARG A 316 -2.00 16.96 -1.74
CA ARG A 316 -3.42 16.84 -1.37
C ARG A 316 -4.33 17.61 -2.32
N ASP A 317 -3.93 18.83 -2.69
CA ASP A 317 -4.70 19.70 -3.58
C ASP A 317 -4.84 19.09 -4.98
N ILE A 318 -3.77 18.49 -5.49
CA ILE A 318 -3.80 17.80 -6.78
C ILE A 318 -4.66 16.54 -6.71
N GLN A 319 -4.57 15.76 -5.62
CA GLN A 319 -5.43 14.59 -5.41
C GLN A 319 -6.91 15.01 -5.42
N HIS A 320 -7.27 16.02 -4.63
CA HIS A 320 -8.63 16.55 -4.58
C HIS A 320 -9.12 17.04 -5.94
N LYS A 321 -8.29 17.77 -6.69
CA LYS A 321 -8.61 18.21 -8.05
C LYS A 321 -8.88 17.02 -8.98
N ILE A 322 -8.00 16.01 -8.97
CA ILE A 322 -8.16 14.80 -9.80
C ILE A 322 -9.47 14.07 -9.49
N LEU A 323 -9.79 13.91 -8.19
CA LEU A 323 -11.04 13.27 -7.77
C LEU A 323 -12.26 14.06 -8.28
N ASN A 324 -12.28 15.36 -8.11
CA ASN A 324 -13.36 16.21 -8.59
C ASN A 324 -13.51 16.16 -10.12
N ASP A 325 -12.41 16.11 -10.86
CA ASP A 325 -12.44 15.99 -12.32
C ASP A 325 -13.01 14.63 -12.74
N ILE A 326 -12.61 13.52 -12.10
CA ILE A 326 -13.13 12.17 -12.36
C ILE A 326 -14.64 12.09 -12.06
N LEU A 327 -15.08 12.63 -10.93
CA LEU A 327 -16.49 12.56 -10.49
C LEU A 327 -17.44 13.42 -11.35
N LYS A 328 -16.90 14.32 -12.17
CA LYS A 328 -17.65 15.11 -13.17
C LYS A 328 -17.75 14.42 -14.53
N MET A 329 -16.96 13.38 -14.78
CA MET A 329 -16.95 12.72 -16.09
C MET A 329 -18.26 11.99 -16.39
N PRO A 330 -18.72 11.98 -17.65
CA PRO A 330 -19.88 11.21 -18.06
C PRO A 330 -19.54 9.70 -18.06
N PRO A 331 -20.52 8.82 -17.80
CA PRO A 331 -20.33 7.39 -17.69
C PRO A 331 -19.96 6.63 -18.99
N ASN A 332 -19.86 7.30 -20.11
CA ASN A 332 -19.68 6.70 -21.44
C ASN A 332 -18.24 6.32 -21.81
N VAL A 333 -17.55 5.56 -20.96
CA VAL A 333 -16.19 5.06 -21.31
C VAL A 333 -16.22 3.53 -21.43
N ASN A 334 -16.12 3.02 -22.66
CA ASN A 334 -16.04 1.58 -22.92
C ASN A 334 -14.76 0.97 -22.33
N VAL A 335 -14.90 0.17 -21.29
CA VAL A 335 -13.81 -0.66 -20.75
C VAL A 335 -13.64 -1.92 -21.57
N ARG A 336 -12.45 -2.12 -22.14
CA ARG A 336 -12.11 -3.40 -22.77
C ARG A 336 -11.65 -4.39 -21.69
N THR A 337 -12.49 -5.39 -21.40
CA THR A 337 -12.11 -6.47 -20.50
C THR A 337 -11.20 -7.48 -21.18
N PHE A 338 -10.05 -7.77 -20.57
CA PHE A 338 -9.21 -8.92 -20.95
C PHE A 338 -9.79 -10.19 -20.32
N GLY A 339 -10.05 -11.21 -21.14
CA GLY A 339 -10.37 -12.54 -20.60
C GLY A 339 -9.22 -13.09 -19.77
N ILE A 340 -9.53 -13.75 -18.64
CA ILE A 340 -8.55 -14.34 -17.71
C ILE A 340 -7.53 -15.24 -18.44
N LYS A 341 -7.95 -16.00 -19.47
CA LYS A 341 -7.06 -16.89 -20.24
C LYS A 341 -5.94 -16.15 -20.97
N ARG A 342 -6.20 -14.95 -21.48
CA ARG A 342 -5.21 -14.13 -22.18
C ARG A 342 -4.27 -13.44 -21.19
N SER A 343 -4.79 -12.98 -20.05
CA SER A 343 -3.99 -12.43 -18.97
C SER A 343 -3.05 -13.45 -18.35
N THR A 344 -3.47 -14.71 -18.18
CA THR A 344 -2.61 -15.78 -17.63
C THR A 344 -1.41 -16.09 -18.54
N LEU A 345 -1.61 -16.14 -19.85
CA LEU A 345 -0.52 -16.32 -20.82
C LEU A 345 0.45 -15.14 -20.82
N ILE A 346 -0.07 -13.91 -20.74
CA ILE A 346 0.73 -12.68 -20.64
C ILE A 346 1.49 -12.66 -19.31
N ILE A 347 0.86 -13.05 -18.20
CA ILE A 347 1.51 -13.14 -16.89
C ILE A 347 2.65 -14.17 -16.92
N LEU A 348 2.42 -15.35 -17.48
CA LEU A 348 3.45 -16.39 -17.65
C LEU A 348 4.61 -15.87 -18.52
N PHE A 349 4.33 -15.20 -19.61
CA PHE A 349 5.35 -14.58 -20.47
C PHE A 349 6.14 -13.49 -19.74
N LEU A 350 5.48 -12.64 -18.95
CA LEU A 350 6.13 -11.57 -18.19
C LEU A 350 6.93 -12.12 -16.99
N ILE A 351 6.48 -13.19 -16.34
CA ILE A 351 7.25 -13.91 -15.30
C ILE A 351 8.51 -14.52 -15.93
N PHE A 352 8.37 -15.16 -17.09
CA PHE A 352 9.48 -15.72 -17.83
C PHE A 352 10.47 -14.63 -18.27
N PHE A 353 9.97 -13.51 -18.77
CA PHE A 353 10.77 -12.34 -19.19
C PHE A 353 11.48 -11.67 -18.01
N ASN A 354 10.82 -11.50 -16.85
CA ASN A 354 11.45 -11.01 -15.62
C ASN A 354 12.51 -11.96 -15.07
N PHE A 355 12.28 -13.26 -15.17
CA PHE A 355 13.27 -14.28 -14.81
C PHE A 355 14.54 -14.14 -15.67
N PHE A 356 14.41 -13.92 -16.97
CA PHE A 356 15.56 -13.67 -17.85
C PHE A 356 16.25 -12.33 -17.61
N PHE A 357 15.53 -11.26 -17.26
CA PHE A 357 16.12 -9.95 -16.98
C PHE A 357 16.71 -9.81 -15.57
N SER A 358 16.23 -10.59 -14.60
CA SER A 358 16.85 -10.68 -13.26
C SER A 358 18.17 -11.44 -13.28
N LEU A 359 18.37 -12.31 -14.25
CA LEU A 359 19.67 -12.91 -14.58
C LEU A 359 20.48 -11.85 -15.31
N GLY A 360 21.32 -11.09 -14.60
CA GLY A 360 22.20 -10.08 -15.21
C GLY A 360 22.97 -10.58 -16.42
N PRO A 361 23.47 -9.71 -17.30
CA PRO A 361 24.01 -10.05 -18.61
C PRO A 361 25.11 -11.12 -18.62
N LYS A 362 25.79 -11.36 -17.49
CA LYS A 362 26.78 -12.43 -17.35
C LYS A 362 26.16 -13.85 -17.29
N LYS A 363 24.95 -14.01 -16.71
CA LYS A 363 24.27 -15.34 -16.63
C LYS A 363 23.56 -15.73 -17.93
N ILE A 364 23.13 -14.76 -18.74
CA ILE A 364 22.50 -15.00 -20.04
C ILE A 364 23.49 -15.61 -21.04
N LYS A 365 24.78 -15.25 -20.96
CA LYS A 365 25.83 -15.83 -21.83
C LYS A 365 26.11 -17.31 -21.52
N THR A 366 25.89 -17.76 -20.28
CA THR A 366 26.11 -19.17 -19.89
C THR A 366 24.95 -20.07 -20.37
N LEU A 367 23.71 -19.56 -20.40
CA LEU A 367 22.54 -20.30 -20.89
C LEU A 367 22.47 -20.42 -22.43
N LYS A 368 23.20 -19.59 -23.18
CA LYS A 368 23.32 -19.71 -24.64
C LYS A 368 24.36 -20.77 -25.08
N LYS A 369 25.04 -21.42 -24.15
CA LYS A 369 26.04 -22.45 -24.40
C LYS A 369 25.60 -23.87 -23.98
N ILE A 370 24.35 -23.99 -23.47
CA ILE A 370 23.62 -25.24 -23.25
C ILE A 370 22.54 -25.38 -24.32
#